data_5f08ed845e938be872389b2a23caf8c8
#
_entry.id   5f08ed845e938be872389b2a23caf8c8
#
_cell.length_a   1.000
_cell.length_b   1.000
_cell.length_c   1.000
_cell.angle_alpha   90.00
_cell.angle_beta   90.00
_cell.angle_gamma   90.00
#
_symmetry.space_group_name_H-M   'P 1'
#
loop_
_entity.id
_entity.type
_entity.pdbx_description
1 polymer ?
#
loop_
_entity_poly.entity_id
_entity_poly.type
_entity_poly.pdbx_seq_one_letter_code
_entity_poly.pdbx_strand_id
1 'polypeptide(L)'
;MSDSALMQSEQHMVSEMAETLIGSEIIKLAAEINEKIRNGERIYNYTIGDFDPKIFPIPSELNDAIIKAYENKHTNYPAANGMVDLRKEVAEFLKERQGLNYSADEILISGGARPLIYATYITLLNPGESVIFPVPSWNNNHYCHLSRVKPIFVETRPENNFMPSADDLRPHIKEATMIALCSPLNPTGTVFGESQLAEICDVI
;
A
#
# COMPACT_ATOMS: atom_id res chain seq x y z
N MET A 1 -36.72 -11.46 -39.64
CA MET A 1 -35.95 -10.50 -38.84
C MET A 1 -34.88 -11.33 -38.14
N SER A 2 -33.65 -11.10 -38.52
CA SER A 2 -32.56 -12.02 -38.34
C SER A 2 -32.05 -12.08 -36.89
N ASP A 3 -31.74 -13.30 -36.42
CA ASP A 3 -31.10 -13.63 -35.15
C ASP A 3 -29.72 -12.94 -34.88
N SER A 4 -29.24 -12.16 -35.86
CA SER A 4 -27.95 -11.46 -35.77
C SER A 4 -27.98 -10.19 -34.91
N ALA A 5 -29.17 -9.70 -34.53
CA ALA A 5 -29.28 -8.49 -33.68
C ALA A 5 -29.31 -8.80 -32.19
N LEU A 6 -29.41 -10.08 -31.81
CA LEU A 6 -29.43 -10.51 -30.40
C LEU A 6 -28.03 -10.91 -29.86
N MET A 7 -27.00 -10.94 -30.71
CA MET A 7 -25.63 -11.32 -30.32
C MET A 7 -24.69 -10.13 -30.04
N GLN A 8 -25.19 -8.89 -29.98
CA GLN A 8 -24.35 -7.69 -29.76
C GLN A 8 -24.58 -6.95 -28.45
N SER A 9 -25.01 -7.63 -27.39
CA SER A 9 -24.94 -7.05 -26.06
C SER A 9 -24.55 -8.13 -25.04
N GLU A 10 -23.37 -8.69 -25.14
CA GLU A 10 -22.63 -9.03 -23.93
C GLU A 10 -22.34 -7.68 -23.27
N GLN A 11 -23.34 -7.16 -22.56
CA GLN A 11 -23.17 -6.01 -21.71
C GLN A 11 -22.13 -6.38 -20.68
N HIS A 12 -20.96 -5.77 -20.75
CA HIS A 12 -19.95 -5.88 -19.69
C HIS A 12 -20.63 -5.56 -18.37
N MET A 13 -20.78 -6.56 -17.50
CA MET A 13 -21.43 -6.40 -16.19
C MET A 13 -20.57 -5.59 -15.22
N VAL A 14 -19.30 -5.40 -15.57
CA VAL A 14 -18.32 -4.66 -14.79
C VAL A 14 -17.58 -3.66 -15.68
N SER A 15 -16.92 -2.68 -15.09
CA SER A 15 -16.12 -1.71 -15.85
C SER A 15 -14.87 -2.37 -16.44
N GLU A 16 -14.34 -1.82 -17.55
CA GLU A 16 -13.07 -2.21 -18.16
C GLU A 16 -11.92 -2.24 -17.11
N MET A 17 -11.91 -1.27 -16.20
CA MET A 17 -10.93 -1.21 -15.12
C MET A 17 -11.03 -2.44 -14.19
N ALA A 18 -12.23 -2.92 -13.92
CA ALA A 18 -12.43 -4.11 -13.09
C ALA A 18 -12.08 -5.40 -13.85
N GLU A 19 -12.39 -5.47 -15.14
CA GLU A 19 -12.08 -6.61 -16.00
C GLU A 19 -10.56 -6.79 -16.20
N THR A 20 -9.85 -5.68 -16.33
CA THR A 20 -8.40 -5.68 -16.61
C THR A 20 -7.54 -5.68 -15.34
N LEU A 21 -8.17 -5.66 -14.15
CA LEU A 21 -7.45 -5.71 -12.88
C LEU A 21 -6.79 -7.08 -12.67
N ILE A 22 -5.47 -7.09 -12.63
CA ILE A 22 -4.70 -8.30 -12.32
C ILE A 22 -4.75 -8.54 -10.82
N GLY A 23 -5.25 -9.70 -10.40
CA GLY A 23 -5.27 -10.11 -9.00
C GLY A 23 -3.86 -10.28 -8.43
N SER A 24 -3.75 -10.18 -7.11
CA SER A 24 -2.47 -10.35 -6.42
C SER A 24 -1.98 -11.80 -6.53
N GLU A 25 -0.81 -12.01 -7.13
CA GLU A 25 -0.15 -13.33 -7.22
C GLU A 25 0.15 -13.92 -5.83
N ILE A 26 0.46 -13.09 -4.85
CA ILE A 26 0.69 -13.53 -3.47
C ILE A 26 -0.59 -14.12 -2.85
N ILE A 27 -1.75 -13.54 -3.14
CA ILE A 27 -3.03 -14.07 -2.64
C ILE A 27 -3.35 -15.43 -3.30
N LYS A 28 -3.08 -15.57 -4.60
CA LYS A 28 -3.23 -16.85 -5.31
C LYS A 28 -2.30 -17.92 -4.73
N LEU A 29 -1.02 -17.57 -4.54
CA LEU A 29 -0.04 -18.46 -3.95
C LEU A 29 -0.42 -18.85 -2.52
N ALA A 30 -0.87 -17.91 -1.70
CA ALA A 30 -1.34 -18.19 -0.35
C ALA A 30 -2.53 -19.15 -0.33
N ALA A 31 -3.47 -19.01 -1.26
CA ALA A 31 -4.60 -19.92 -1.39
C ALA A 31 -4.15 -21.36 -1.76
N GLU A 32 -3.23 -21.50 -2.71
CA GLU A 32 -2.64 -22.79 -3.10
C GLU A 32 -1.90 -23.46 -1.94
N ILE A 33 -1.07 -22.71 -1.21
CA ILE A 33 -0.35 -23.21 -0.04
C ILE A 33 -1.33 -23.67 1.06
N ASN A 34 -2.36 -22.90 1.32
CA ASN A 34 -3.38 -23.26 2.32
C ASN A 34 -4.14 -24.55 1.92
N GLU A 35 -4.37 -24.76 0.63
CA GLU A 35 -4.96 -26.00 0.14
C GLU A 35 -4.03 -27.21 0.36
N LYS A 36 -2.75 -27.09 0.03
CA LYS A 36 -1.74 -28.13 0.27
C LYS A 36 -1.64 -28.46 1.78
N ILE A 37 -1.63 -27.47 2.64
CA ILE A 37 -1.62 -27.68 4.10
C ILE A 37 -2.88 -28.45 4.56
N ARG A 38 -4.06 -28.09 4.05
CA ARG A 38 -5.30 -28.83 4.35
C ARG A 38 -5.25 -30.29 3.89
N ASN A 39 -4.53 -30.56 2.82
CA ASN A 39 -4.31 -31.91 2.30
C ASN A 39 -3.22 -32.69 3.06
N GLY A 40 -2.67 -32.12 4.13
CA GLY A 40 -1.69 -32.77 5.02
C GLY A 40 -0.24 -32.57 4.65
N GLU A 41 0.06 -31.70 3.69
CA GLU A 41 1.46 -31.37 3.37
C GLU A 41 2.08 -30.49 4.45
N ARG A 42 3.30 -30.80 4.86
CA ARG A 42 4.05 -30.00 5.82
C ARG A 42 4.72 -28.83 5.10
N ILE A 43 4.11 -27.64 5.16
CA ILE A 43 4.62 -26.44 4.52
C ILE A 43 4.86 -25.36 5.57
N TYR A 44 6.02 -24.71 5.50
CA TYR A 44 6.30 -23.46 6.24
C TYR A 44 5.91 -22.27 5.35
N ASN A 45 4.80 -21.63 5.69
CA ASN A 45 4.24 -20.55 4.89
C ASN A 45 4.88 -19.20 5.26
N TYR A 46 5.61 -18.60 4.33
CA TYR A 46 6.24 -17.28 4.44
C TYR A 46 5.68 -16.27 3.42
N THR A 47 4.51 -16.54 2.84
CA THR A 47 3.94 -15.69 1.78
C THR A 47 3.31 -14.40 2.30
N ILE A 48 2.79 -14.41 3.52
CA ILE A 48 2.15 -13.25 4.14
C ILE A 48 2.83 -13.02 5.49
N GLY A 49 3.24 -11.77 5.72
CA GLY A 49 3.82 -11.33 7.00
C GLY A 49 2.72 -11.15 8.04
N ASP A 50 2.08 -12.25 8.42
CA ASP A 50 1.07 -12.29 9.47
C ASP A 50 1.56 -13.13 10.64
N PHE A 51 1.20 -12.73 11.86
CA PHE A 51 1.59 -13.42 13.08
C PHE A 51 0.45 -14.27 13.61
N ASP A 52 0.74 -15.52 13.96
CA ASP A 52 -0.24 -16.38 14.66
C ASP A 52 -0.58 -15.75 16.02
N PRO A 53 -1.84 -15.35 16.25
CA PRO A 53 -2.26 -14.73 17.52
C PRO A 53 -2.14 -15.64 18.73
N LYS A 54 -1.97 -16.95 18.53
CA LYS A 54 -1.69 -17.89 19.62
C LYS A 54 -0.25 -17.78 20.13
N ILE A 55 0.68 -17.32 19.26
CA ILE A 55 2.10 -17.14 19.58
C ILE A 55 2.38 -15.67 19.89
N PHE A 56 1.74 -14.77 19.16
CA PHE A 56 1.89 -13.32 19.27
C PHE A 56 0.53 -12.66 19.52
N PRO A 57 -0.07 -12.83 20.71
CA PRO A 57 -1.33 -12.17 21.05
C PRO A 57 -1.13 -10.66 21.14
N ILE A 58 -2.20 -9.90 20.95
CA ILE A 58 -2.15 -8.47 21.27
C ILE A 58 -1.86 -8.27 22.77
N PRO A 59 -1.14 -7.20 23.16
CA PRO A 59 -0.91 -6.88 24.55
C PRO A 59 -2.21 -6.80 25.36
N SER A 60 -2.20 -7.32 26.58
CA SER A 60 -3.37 -7.33 27.47
C SER A 60 -3.94 -5.94 27.68
N GLU A 61 -3.08 -4.94 27.87
CA GLU A 61 -3.44 -3.55 28.08
C GLU A 61 -4.23 -2.98 26.90
N LEU A 62 -3.83 -3.34 25.67
CA LEU A 62 -4.56 -2.93 24.46
C LEU A 62 -5.91 -3.62 24.35
N ASN A 63 -5.95 -4.93 24.63
CA ASN A 63 -7.20 -5.70 24.65
C ASN A 63 -8.21 -5.07 25.64
N ASP A 64 -7.78 -4.81 26.87
CA ASP A 64 -8.60 -4.23 27.92
C ASP A 64 -9.08 -2.81 27.57
N ALA A 65 -8.23 -2.00 26.95
CA ALA A 65 -8.60 -0.68 26.46
C ALA A 65 -9.68 -0.73 25.37
N ILE A 66 -9.60 -1.71 24.45
CA ILE A 66 -10.62 -1.92 23.41
C ILE A 66 -11.95 -2.31 24.03
N ILE A 67 -11.96 -3.27 24.97
CA ILE A 67 -13.17 -3.72 25.68
C ILE A 67 -13.79 -2.53 26.42
N LYS A 68 -12.98 -1.76 27.16
CA LYS A 68 -13.44 -0.59 27.89
C LYS A 68 -14.03 0.49 26.99
N ALA A 69 -13.49 0.67 25.78
CA ALA A 69 -14.04 1.62 24.81
C ALA A 69 -15.46 1.21 24.36
N TYR A 70 -15.71 -0.09 24.15
CA TYR A 70 -17.05 -0.60 23.86
C TYR A 70 -18.01 -0.43 25.05
N GLU A 71 -17.58 -0.73 26.27
CA GLU A 71 -18.37 -0.53 27.50
C GLU A 71 -18.74 0.94 27.68
N ASN A 72 -17.84 1.84 27.38
CA ASN A 72 -18.03 3.31 27.40
C ASN A 72 -18.86 3.82 26.20
N LYS A 73 -19.33 2.93 25.32
CA LYS A 73 -20.18 3.27 24.15
C LYS A 73 -19.50 4.19 23.14
N HIS A 74 -18.18 4.04 22.94
CA HIS A 74 -17.45 4.73 21.89
C HIS A 74 -17.72 4.03 20.54
N THR A 75 -18.98 4.06 20.08
CA THR A 75 -19.47 3.30 18.93
C THR A 75 -20.16 4.14 17.87
N ASN A 76 -20.09 5.47 18.00
CA ASN A 76 -20.64 6.40 17.02
C ASN A 76 -19.67 6.66 15.84
N TYR A 77 -20.16 7.33 14.82
CA TYR A 77 -19.36 7.71 13.66
C TYR A 77 -18.18 8.61 14.08
N PRO A 78 -16.94 8.27 13.65
CA PRO A 78 -15.80 9.17 13.83
C PRO A 78 -15.91 10.37 12.87
N ALA A 79 -15.13 11.41 13.13
CA ALA A 79 -14.92 12.48 12.15
C ALA A 79 -14.27 11.92 10.88
N ALA A 80 -14.57 12.51 9.72
CA ALA A 80 -14.11 12.02 8.41
C ALA A 80 -12.58 11.87 8.30
N ASN A 81 -11.83 12.74 8.95
CA ASN A 81 -10.37 12.72 9.02
C ASN A 81 -9.81 11.92 10.23
N GLY A 82 -10.66 11.26 10.98
CA GLY A 82 -10.31 10.48 12.16
C GLY A 82 -10.60 11.21 13.48
N MET A 83 -10.66 10.46 14.57
CA MET A 83 -10.89 10.98 15.90
C MET A 83 -9.81 11.99 16.30
N VAL A 84 -10.22 13.13 16.84
CA VAL A 84 -9.30 14.23 17.20
C VAL A 84 -8.21 13.76 18.17
N ASP A 85 -8.59 12.98 19.19
CA ASP A 85 -7.63 12.51 20.18
C ASP A 85 -6.62 11.54 19.56
N LEU A 86 -7.05 10.63 18.68
CA LEU A 86 -6.12 9.75 17.96
C LEU A 86 -5.16 10.56 17.07
N ARG A 87 -5.65 11.59 16.37
CA ARG A 87 -4.79 12.45 15.54
C ARG A 87 -3.75 13.21 16.35
N LYS A 88 -4.12 13.69 17.55
CA LYS A 88 -3.19 14.33 18.50
C LYS A 88 -2.10 13.35 18.96
N GLU A 89 -2.50 12.15 19.37
CA GLU A 89 -1.55 11.10 19.78
C GLU A 89 -0.60 10.70 18.66
N VAL A 90 -1.09 10.59 17.41
CA VAL A 90 -0.24 10.33 16.25
C VAL A 90 0.74 11.48 16.01
N ALA A 91 0.30 12.72 16.10
CA ALA A 91 1.18 13.90 15.96
C ALA A 91 2.28 13.92 17.02
N GLU A 92 1.94 13.64 18.29
CA GLU A 92 2.94 13.58 19.38
C GLU A 92 3.89 12.38 19.19
N PHE A 93 3.38 11.21 18.79
CA PHE A 93 4.23 10.05 18.46
C PHE A 93 5.25 10.36 17.34
N LEU A 94 4.84 11.04 16.28
CA LEU A 94 5.73 11.44 15.18
C LEU A 94 6.80 12.44 15.67
N LYS A 95 6.42 13.37 16.53
CA LYS A 95 7.35 14.32 17.12
C LYS A 95 8.37 13.64 18.04
N GLU A 96 7.92 12.77 18.94
CA GLU A 96 8.78 12.09 19.89
C GLU A 96 9.72 11.06 19.23
N ARG A 97 9.20 10.30 18.24
CA ARG A 97 9.93 9.18 17.65
C ARG A 97 10.73 9.53 16.42
N GLN A 98 10.30 10.56 15.68
CA GLN A 98 10.90 10.92 14.39
C GLN A 98 11.33 12.39 14.31
N GLY A 99 11.04 13.22 15.31
CA GLY A 99 11.35 14.64 15.28
C GLY A 99 10.49 15.45 14.31
N LEU A 100 9.37 14.88 13.83
CA LEU A 100 8.48 15.51 12.87
C LEU A 100 7.37 16.28 13.59
N ASN A 101 7.29 17.59 13.35
CA ASN A 101 6.30 18.47 13.98
C ASN A 101 5.08 18.64 13.06
N TYR A 102 4.05 17.82 13.28
CA TYR A 102 2.74 17.97 12.65
C TYR A 102 1.69 18.38 13.69
N SER A 103 0.74 19.21 13.28
CA SER A 103 -0.48 19.45 14.04
C SER A 103 -1.49 18.31 13.83
N ALA A 104 -2.46 18.17 14.71
CA ALA A 104 -3.53 17.19 14.53
C ALA A 104 -4.32 17.40 13.22
N ASP A 105 -4.36 18.63 12.68
CA ASP A 105 -5.08 18.95 11.45
C ASP A 105 -4.33 18.51 10.18
N GLU A 106 -3.04 18.19 10.30
CA GLU A 106 -2.21 17.62 9.24
C GLU A 106 -2.20 16.09 9.28
N ILE A 107 -2.93 15.46 10.21
CA ILE A 107 -3.04 14.01 10.35
C ILE A 107 -4.39 13.52 9.81
N LEU A 108 -4.33 12.54 8.92
CA LEU A 108 -5.50 11.84 8.38
C LEU A 108 -5.46 10.37 8.80
N ILE A 109 -6.53 9.88 9.41
CA ILE A 109 -6.67 8.48 9.83
C ILE A 109 -7.67 7.75 8.94
N SER A 110 -7.31 6.54 8.53
CA SER A 110 -8.17 5.65 7.77
C SER A 110 -8.09 4.21 8.31
N GLY A 111 -8.97 3.35 7.86
CA GLY A 111 -8.98 1.91 8.18
C GLY A 111 -7.84 1.13 7.51
N GLY A 112 -6.62 1.64 7.61
CA GLY A 112 -5.39 1.09 7.05
C GLY A 112 -4.69 2.03 6.06
N ALA A 113 -3.45 1.73 5.71
CA ALA A 113 -2.63 2.58 4.84
C ALA A 113 -3.11 2.58 3.37
N ARG A 114 -3.63 1.46 2.86
CA ARG A 114 -4.00 1.33 1.44
C ARG A 114 -5.02 2.36 0.95
N PRO A 115 -6.13 2.64 1.65
CA PRO A 115 -7.06 3.70 1.25
C PRO A 115 -6.39 5.07 1.17
N LEU A 116 -5.44 5.37 2.07
CA LEU A 116 -4.72 6.64 2.07
C LEU A 116 -3.74 6.74 0.89
N ILE A 117 -3.01 5.66 0.58
CA ILE A 117 -2.13 5.61 -0.59
C ILE A 117 -2.95 5.80 -1.86
N TYR A 118 -4.04 5.06 -2.02
CA TYR A 118 -4.93 5.23 -3.18
C TYR A 118 -5.48 6.64 -3.29
N ALA A 119 -5.95 7.22 -2.17
CA ALA A 119 -6.42 8.60 -2.12
C ALA A 119 -5.32 9.59 -2.54
N THR A 120 -4.06 9.34 -2.16
CA THR A 120 -2.90 10.15 -2.61
C THR A 120 -2.77 10.11 -4.13
N TYR A 121 -2.83 8.91 -4.73
CA TYR A 121 -2.74 8.78 -6.18
C TYR A 121 -3.85 9.54 -6.91
N ILE A 122 -5.11 9.38 -6.52
CA ILE A 122 -6.23 10.05 -7.20
C ILE A 122 -6.34 11.55 -6.88
N THR A 123 -5.68 12.03 -5.82
CA THR A 123 -5.69 13.45 -5.45
C THR A 123 -4.59 14.23 -6.16
N LEU A 124 -3.42 13.60 -6.34
CA LEU A 124 -2.23 14.27 -6.88
C LEU A 124 -2.04 14.06 -8.38
N LEU A 125 -2.70 13.06 -8.97
CA LEU A 125 -2.44 12.62 -10.34
C LEU A 125 -3.70 12.66 -11.20
N ASN A 126 -3.55 13.13 -12.42
CA ASN A 126 -4.57 13.00 -13.46
C ASN A 126 -4.39 11.69 -14.24
N PRO A 127 -5.47 11.12 -14.80
CA PRO A 127 -5.36 9.99 -15.72
C PRO A 127 -4.37 10.26 -16.86
N GLY A 128 -3.45 9.31 -17.09
CA GLY A 128 -2.43 9.41 -18.12
C GLY A 128 -1.09 10.00 -17.68
N GLU A 129 -1.01 10.64 -16.52
CA GLU A 129 0.27 11.02 -15.89
C GLU A 129 1.06 9.80 -15.44
N SER A 130 2.31 9.98 -15.05
CA SER A 130 3.24 8.89 -14.78
C SER A 130 3.73 8.89 -13.34
N VAL A 131 3.93 7.68 -12.81
CA VAL A 131 4.50 7.44 -11.48
C VAL A 131 5.70 6.53 -11.59
N ILE A 132 6.83 6.96 -11.03
CA ILE A 132 8.04 6.15 -10.90
C ILE A 132 7.95 5.34 -9.61
N PHE A 133 8.30 4.06 -9.67
CA PHE A 133 8.57 3.27 -8.48
C PHE A 133 9.56 2.14 -8.77
N PRO A 134 10.42 1.79 -7.78
CA PRO A 134 11.35 0.67 -7.92
C PRO A 134 10.61 -0.67 -7.92
N VAL A 135 11.17 -1.67 -8.60
CA VAL A 135 10.70 -3.05 -8.54
C VAL A 135 11.86 -3.97 -8.11
N PRO A 136 11.59 -4.95 -7.22
CA PRO A 136 10.29 -5.37 -6.69
C PRO A 136 9.65 -4.31 -5.76
N SER A 137 8.32 -4.24 -5.78
CA SER A 137 7.55 -3.31 -4.94
C SER A 137 6.15 -3.86 -4.70
N TRP A 138 5.49 -3.38 -3.62
CA TRP A 138 4.18 -3.88 -3.24
C TRP A 138 3.08 -2.92 -3.65
N ASN A 139 2.16 -3.40 -4.50
CA ASN A 139 0.88 -2.78 -4.89
C ASN A 139 0.94 -1.47 -5.69
N ASN A 140 2.08 -0.86 -5.98
CA ASN A 140 2.13 0.39 -6.75
C ASN A 140 1.50 0.23 -8.15
N ASN A 141 1.69 -0.90 -8.80
CA ASN A 141 1.06 -1.24 -10.07
C ASN A 141 -0.48 -1.23 -9.98
N HIS A 142 -1.06 -1.71 -8.88
CA HIS A 142 -2.51 -1.69 -8.65
C HIS A 142 -3.02 -0.26 -8.46
N TYR A 143 -2.30 0.58 -7.72
CA TYR A 143 -2.69 1.99 -7.56
C TYR A 143 -2.61 2.73 -8.88
N CYS A 144 -1.59 2.48 -9.70
CA CYS A 144 -1.50 3.03 -11.06
C CYS A 144 -2.70 2.61 -11.92
N HIS A 145 -3.05 1.32 -11.91
CA HIS A 145 -4.19 0.80 -12.66
C HIS A 145 -5.50 1.47 -12.24
N LEU A 146 -5.79 1.49 -10.93
CA LEU A 146 -7.01 2.07 -10.36
C LEU A 146 -7.12 3.59 -10.58
N SER A 147 -6.00 4.29 -10.65
CA SER A 147 -5.95 5.75 -10.89
C SER A 147 -5.79 6.10 -12.37
N ARG A 148 -5.66 5.10 -13.25
CA ARG A 148 -5.44 5.27 -14.71
C ARG A 148 -4.19 6.08 -15.04
N VAL A 149 -3.15 5.94 -14.21
CA VAL A 149 -1.83 6.54 -14.42
C VAL A 149 -0.84 5.52 -14.96
N LYS A 150 0.21 5.98 -15.58
CA LYS A 150 1.21 5.12 -16.22
C LYS A 150 2.30 4.76 -15.21
N PRO A 151 2.61 3.46 -14.99
CA PRO A 151 3.75 3.06 -14.19
C PRO A 151 5.05 3.24 -14.98
N ILE A 152 6.07 3.79 -14.34
CA ILE A 152 7.46 3.75 -14.78
C ILE A 152 8.20 2.85 -13.80
N PHE A 153 8.55 1.65 -14.25
CA PHE A 153 9.27 0.66 -13.45
C PHE A 153 10.76 0.96 -13.47
N VAL A 154 11.36 1.11 -12.29
CA VAL A 154 12.81 1.19 -12.14
C VAL A 154 13.30 -0.15 -11.60
N GLU A 155 13.92 -0.94 -12.45
CA GLU A 155 14.45 -2.24 -12.07
C GLU A 155 15.62 -2.07 -11.11
N THR A 156 15.53 -2.72 -9.97
CA THR A 156 16.60 -2.74 -8.96
C THR A 156 17.26 -4.11 -8.86
N ARG A 157 18.45 -4.17 -8.31
CA ARG A 157 19.28 -5.36 -8.30
C ARG A 157 19.69 -5.78 -6.90
N PRO A 158 19.94 -7.08 -6.65
CA PRO A 158 20.42 -7.57 -5.35
C PRO A 158 21.70 -6.88 -4.88
N GLU A 159 22.60 -6.53 -5.81
CA GLU A 159 23.89 -5.87 -5.51
C GLU A 159 23.69 -4.51 -4.83
N ASN A 160 22.55 -3.83 -5.12
CA ASN A 160 22.14 -2.58 -4.51
C ASN A 160 21.08 -2.77 -3.42
N ASN A 161 20.98 -3.98 -2.85
CA ASN A 161 19.95 -4.33 -1.87
C ASN A 161 18.51 -4.05 -2.35
N PHE A 162 18.26 -4.14 -3.66
CA PHE A 162 16.98 -3.80 -4.29
C PHE A 162 16.52 -2.36 -4.06
N MET A 163 17.42 -1.44 -3.75
CA MET A 163 17.12 -0.02 -3.60
C MET A 163 17.59 0.75 -4.83
N PRO A 164 16.79 1.69 -5.37
CA PRO A 164 17.20 2.51 -6.51
C PRO A 164 18.26 3.52 -6.08
N SER A 165 19.18 3.82 -6.98
CA SER A 165 20.08 4.97 -6.86
C SER A 165 19.47 6.22 -7.51
N ALA A 166 20.07 7.38 -7.26
CA ALA A 166 19.72 8.62 -7.96
C ALA A 166 19.88 8.50 -9.48
N ASP A 167 20.92 7.78 -9.92
CA ASP A 167 21.18 7.58 -11.35
C ASP A 167 20.16 6.65 -12.02
N ASP A 168 19.60 5.69 -11.30
CA ASP A 168 18.51 4.83 -11.80
C ASP A 168 17.21 5.64 -12.00
N LEU A 169 16.97 6.65 -11.19
CA LEU A 169 15.78 7.51 -11.26
C LEU A 169 15.91 8.66 -12.26
N ARG A 170 17.11 9.24 -12.38
CA ARG A 170 17.39 10.45 -13.17
C ARG A 170 16.83 10.44 -14.60
N PRO A 171 16.88 9.34 -15.39
CA PRO A 171 16.35 9.32 -16.74
C PRO A 171 14.83 9.55 -16.80
N HIS A 172 14.11 9.25 -15.72
CA HIS A 172 12.65 9.21 -15.67
C HIS A 172 11.99 10.40 -14.97
N ILE A 173 12.77 11.19 -14.21
CA ILE A 173 12.26 12.30 -13.39
C ILE A 173 11.40 13.28 -14.18
N LYS A 174 11.84 13.64 -15.39
CA LYS A 174 11.13 14.62 -16.24
C LYS A 174 9.82 14.10 -16.84
N GLU A 175 9.61 12.79 -16.82
CA GLU A 175 8.44 12.13 -17.40
C GLU A 175 7.38 11.80 -16.36
N ALA A 176 7.70 11.98 -15.08
CA ALA A 176 6.84 11.57 -13.97
C ALA A 176 6.36 12.76 -13.15
N THR A 177 5.13 12.65 -12.68
CA THR A 177 4.51 13.59 -11.74
C THR A 177 4.76 13.19 -10.29
N MET A 178 4.98 11.89 -10.03
CA MET A 178 5.18 11.37 -8.68
C MET A 178 6.21 10.23 -8.67
N ILE A 179 6.94 10.15 -7.56
CA ILE A 179 7.82 9.01 -7.23
C ILE A 179 7.28 8.34 -5.96
N ALA A 180 7.06 7.03 -6.01
CA ALA A 180 6.61 6.25 -4.87
C ALA A 180 7.76 5.38 -4.34
N LEU A 181 8.31 5.75 -3.19
CA LEU A 181 9.37 5.03 -2.49
C LEU A 181 8.82 4.37 -1.23
N CYS A 182 9.41 3.25 -0.84
CA CYS A 182 9.07 2.52 0.39
C CYS A 182 10.36 2.16 1.15
N SER A 183 10.42 2.53 2.43
CA SER A 183 11.55 2.18 3.31
C SER A 183 11.02 1.98 4.74
N PRO A 184 11.20 0.80 5.34
CA PRO A 184 11.73 -0.44 4.76
C PRO A 184 10.93 -0.91 3.54
N LEU A 185 11.63 -1.39 2.50
CA LEU A 185 11.01 -1.82 1.25
C LEU A 185 10.22 -3.13 1.44
N ASN A 186 8.97 -3.14 1.06
CA ASN A 186 8.21 -4.38 0.91
C ASN A 186 8.32 -4.85 -0.56
N PRO A 187 8.86 -6.07 -0.85
CA PRO A 187 8.98 -7.22 0.07
C PRO A 187 10.38 -7.49 0.64
N THR A 188 11.41 -6.74 0.28
CA THR A 188 12.81 -7.10 0.55
C THR A 188 13.28 -6.81 1.99
N GLY A 189 12.60 -5.90 2.70
CA GLY A 189 12.98 -5.46 4.04
C GLY A 189 14.20 -4.53 4.10
N THR A 190 14.71 -4.12 2.96
CA THR A 190 15.86 -3.22 2.85
C THR A 190 15.49 -1.77 3.13
N VAL A 191 16.44 -0.97 3.59
CA VAL A 191 16.25 0.44 3.92
C VAL A 191 17.22 1.32 3.13
N PHE A 192 16.82 2.55 2.84
CA PHE A 192 17.72 3.55 2.29
C PHE A 192 18.79 3.95 3.32
N GLY A 193 20.03 4.09 2.86
CA GLY A 193 21.03 4.86 3.60
C GLY A 193 20.74 6.36 3.49
N GLU A 194 21.17 7.14 4.49
CA GLU A 194 20.93 8.59 4.52
C GLU A 194 21.53 9.30 3.27
N SER A 195 22.77 8.99 2.91
CA SER A 195 23.42 9.55 1.72
C SER A 195 22.68 9.21 0.43
N GLN A 196 22.24 7.96 0.30
CA GLN A 196 21.48 7.50 -0.87
C GLN A 196 20.15 8.26 -1.02
N LEU A 197 19.44 8.45 0.10
CA LEU A 197 18.19 9.19 0.08
C LEU A 197 18.44 10.69 -0.23
N ALA A 198 19.49 11.29 0.30
CA ALA A 198 19.89 12.66 -0.01
C ALA A 198 20.18 12.83 -1.49
N GLU A 199 20.97 11.93 -2.11
CA GLU A 199 21.25 11.94 -3.54
C GLU A 199 19.98 11.82 -4.39
N ILE A 200 19.01 11.02 -3.95
CA ILE A 200 17.70 10.91 -4.61
C ILE A 200 16.94 12.23 -4.50
N CYS A 201 16.92 12.86 -3.33
CA CYS A 201 16.28 14.17 -3.15
C CYS A 201 16.91 15.26 -4.03
N ASP A 202 18.22 15.22 -4.25
CA ASP A 202 18.94 16.20 -5.08
C ASP A 202 18.60 16.10 -6.58
N VAL A 203 18.07 15.00 -7.05
CA VAL A 203 17.70 14.81 -8.46
C VAL A 203 16.21 14.99 -8.75
N ILE A 204 15.37 15.11 -7.73
CA ILE A 204 13.93 15.36 -7.82
C ILE A 204 13.67 16.87 -7.87
#